data_635f5df18ee117d8864434fbc101ecd4
#
_entry.id   635f5df18ee117d8864434fbc101ecd4
#
_cell.length_a   1.000
_cell.length_b   1.000
_cell.length_c   1.000
_cell.angle_alpha   90.00
_cell.angle_beta   90.00
_cell.angle_gamma   90.00
#
_symmetry.space_group_name_H-M   'P 1'
#
loop_
_entity.id
_entity.type
_entity.pdbx_description
1 polymer ?
#
loop_
_entity_poly.entity_id
_entity_poly.type
_entity_poly.pdbx_seq_one_letter_code
_entity_poly.pdbx_strand_id
1 'polypeptide(L)'
;MAESKLDRSPHSRHHGLLALWLVLAAGYLVASITGMRGLATAVVGLMIGALLAASGRLATGLITGTSLAALCLYFSDFIQFIIYAPPLAAFAFMAYFFHRTLDPNSEPLITRVARRENPDMPPDVEAYTRRLTLAWALCFMLLFGLALLLAPVLALDNWSRWVHGLGYVLPGTLFLGEYVYRHFRFPNRPHSSLPVLIANIVAVSKEAARPSATRNAKTIP
;
A
#
# COMPACT_ATOMS: atom_id res chain seq x y z
N MET A 1 24.66 35.52 21.99
CA MET A 1 23.30 35.07 21.63
C MET A 1 23.44 34.19 20.42
N ALA A 2 23.48 32.87 20.60
CA ALA A 2 23.64 31.91 19.53
C ALA A 2 22.26 31.24 19.29
N GLU A 3 21.66 31.55 18.15
CA GLU A 3 20.44 30.89 17.71
C GLU A 3 20.75 29.43 17.45
N SER A 4 20.16 28.54 18.23
CA SER A 4 20.13 27.11 18.01
C SER A 4 19.27 26.81 16.76
N LYS A 5 19.93 26.67 15.61
CA LYS A 5 19.31 25.97 14.44
C LYS A 5 18.97 24.56 14.88
N LEU A 6 17.70 24.32 15.13
CA LEU A 6 17.13 22.97 15.27
C LEU A 6 17.41 22.19 13.99
N ASP A 7 18.49 21.42 14.00
CA ASP A 7 18.84 20.41 12.99
C ASP A 7 17.77 19.30 13.03
N ARG A 8 16.71 19.50 12.23
CA ARG A 8 15.70 18.46 12.04
C ARG A 8 16.30 17.40 11.12
N SER A 9 16.76 16.32 11.72
CA SER A 9 17.32 15.18 11.03
C SER A 9 16.37 14.70 9.91
N PRO A 10 16.91 14.28 8.74
CA PRO A 10 16.10 13.81 7.59
C PRO A 10 15.15 12.66 7.96
N HIS A 11 15.47 11.88 8.98
CA HIS A 11 14.64 10.79 9.49
C HIS A 11 13.28 11.24 10.05
N SER A 12 13.22 12.38 10.73
CA SER A 12 11.97 12.89 11.32
C SER A 12 10.97 13.37 10.27
N ARG A 13 11.44 13.87 9.12
CA ARG A 13 10.59 14.32 8.01
C ARG A 13 9.85 13.14 7.33
N HIS A 14 10.51 12.00 7.15
CA HIS A 14 9.87 10.83 6.52
C HIS A 14 8.78 10.22 7.40
N HIS A 15 8.96 10.17 8.71
CA HIS A 15 7.93 9.70 9.64
C HIS A 15 6.72 10.64 9.67
N GLY A 16 6.94 11.95 9.66
CA GLY A 16 5.85 12.94 9.62
C GLY A 16 5.03 12.87 8.34
N LEU A 17 5.66 12.69 7.17
CA LEU A 17 4.97 12.55 5.90
C LEU A 17 4.20 11.24 5.79
N LEU A 18 4.74 10.15 6.30
CA LEU A 18 4.04 8.86 6.35
C LEU A 18 2.81 8.94 7.27
N ALA A 19 2.96 9.54 8.45
CA ALA A 19 1.84 9.75 9.36
C ALA A 19 0.75 10.64 8.75
N LEU A 20 1.13 11.74 8.10
CA LEU A 20 0.19 12.60 7.36
C LEU A 20 -0.56 11.81 6.27
N TRP A 21 0.16 11.00 5.51
CA TRP A 21 -0.43 10.20 4.43
C TRP A 21 -1.42 9.17 4.97
N LEU A 22 -1.11 8.52 6.08
CA LEU A 22 -2.03 7.57 6.75
C LEU A 22 -3.28 8.27 7.28
N VAL A 23 -3.14 9.47 7.85
CA VAL A 23 -4.28 10.27 8.32
C VAL A 23 -5.16 10.69 7.14
N LEU A 24 -4.59 11.15 6.04
CA LEU A 24 -5.33 11.50 4.83
C LEU A 24 -6.04 10.28 4.23
N ALA A 25 -5.37 9.13 4.17
CA ALA A 25 -5.96 7.88 3.69
C ALA A 25 -7.15 7.43 4.57
N ALA A 26 -7.01 7.53 5.89
CA ALA A 26 -8.11 7.26 6.82
C ALA A 26 -9.28 8.25 6.64
N GLY A 27 -8.97 9.54 6.47
CA GLY A 27 -9.97 10.59 6.20
C GLY A 27 -10.71 10.35 4.88
N TYR A 28 -9.99 9.99 3.82
CA TYR A 28 -10.59 9.59 2.54
C TYR A 28 -11.56 8.41 2.72
N LEU A 29 -11.13 7.39 3.44
CA LEU A 29 -11.93 6.21 3.69
C LEU A 29 -13.24 6.54 4.42
N VAL A 30 -13.16 7.30 5.51
CA VAL A 30 -14.34 7.73 6.28
C VAL A 30 -15.26 8.54 5.40
N ALA A 31 -14.76 9.53 4.67
CA ALA A 31 -15.53 10.35 3.77
C ALA A 31 -16.21 9.54 2.65
N SER A 32 -15.52 8.55 2.11
CA SER A 32 -16.07 7.65 1.08
C SER A 32 -17.19 6.76 1.62
N ILE A 33 -17.01 6.18 2.81
CA ILE A 33 -18.02 5.30 3.42
C ILE A 33 -19.25 6.09 3.86
N THR A 34 -19.06 7.32 4.35
CA THR A 34 -20.16 8.19 4.81
C THR A 34 -20.88 8.92 3.66
N GLY A 35 -20.42 8.76 2.41
CA GLY A 35 -21.02 9.41 1.24
C GLY A 35 -20.73 10.92 1.14
N MET A 36 -19.75 11.44 1.90
CA MET A 36 -19.32 12.86 1.86
C MET A 36 -18.42 13.13 0.64
N ARG A 37 -19.02 13.12 -0.56
CA ARG A 37 -18.29 13.18 -1.85
C ARG A 37 -17.32 14.33 -1.94
N GLY A 38 -17.74 15.54 -1.60
CA GLY A 38 -16.88 16.73 -1.64
C GLY A 38 -15.65 16.61 -0.74
N LEU A 39 -15.82 16.03 0.47
CA LEU A 39 -14.72 15.81 1.38
C LEU A 39 -13.76 14.73 0.85
N ALA A 40 -14.28 13.62 0.34
CA ALA A 40 -13.47 12.56 -0.23
C ALA A 40 -12.58 13.07 -1.39
N THR A 41 -13.15 13.85 -2.30
CA THR A 41 -12.41 14.45 -3.42
C THR A 41 -11.38 15.47 -2.98
N ALA A 42 -11.71 16.32 -2.00
CA ALA A 42 -10.76 17.28 -1.43
C ALA A 42 -9.55 16.58 -0.79
N VAL A 43 -9.79 15.49 -0.05
CA VAL A 43 -8.72 14.68 0.55
C VAL A 43 -7.80 14.06 -0.51
N VAL A 44 -8.34 13.61 -1.66
CA VAL A 44 -7.49 13.12 -2.78
C VAL A 44 -6.58 14.22 -3.29
N GLY A 45 -7.08 15.44 -3.47
CA GLY A 45 -6.26 16.59 -3.86
C GLY A 45 -5.12 16.85 -2.87
N LEU A 46 -5.42 16.78 -1.57
CA LEU A 46 -4.40 16.94 -0.52
C LEU A 46 -3.38 15.80 -0.51
N MET A 47 -3.79 14.56 -0.78
CA MET A 47 -2.88 13.42 -0.89
C MET A 47 -1.90 13.58 -2.05
N ILE A 48 -2.34 14.05 -3.20
CA ILE A 48 -1.47 14.38 -4.35
C ILE A 48 -0.50 15.50 -3.97
N GLY A 49 -0.98 16.55 -3.32
CA GLY A 49 -0.15 17.64 -2.81
C GLY A 49 0.92 17.16 -1.82
N ALA A 50 0.56 16.26 -0.90
CA ALA A 50 1.49 15.68 0.06
C ALA A 50 2.59 14.84 -0.62
N LEU A 51 2.26 14.07 -1.67
CA LEU A 51 3.24 13.33 -2.48
C LEU A 51 4.24 14.27 -3.18
N LEU A 52 3.76 15.36 -3.77
CA LEU A 52 4.61 16.37 -4.39
C LEU A 52 5.48 17.09 -3.36
N ALA A 53 4.94 17.41 -2.18
CA ALA A 53 5.71 17.98 -1.08
C ALA A 53 6.82 17.05 -0.58
N ALA A 54 6.55 15.74 -0.55
CA ALA A 54 7.52 14.71 -0.18
C ALA A 54 8.72 14.64 -1.14
N SER A 55 8.55 15.02 -2.41
CA SER A 55 9.64 15.11 -3.39
C SER A 55 10.55 16.34 -3.22
N GLY A 56 10.41 17.09 -2.12
CA GLY A 56 11.21 18.28 -1.81
C GLY A 56 10.63 19.60 -2.35
N ARG A 57 9.48 19.59 -2.99
CA ARG A 57 8.80 20.74 -3.57
C ARG A 57 7.60 21.18 -2.71
N LEU A 58 7.85 21.59 -1.47
CA LEU A 58 6.80 21.87 -0.50
C LEU A 58 5.78 22.92 -1.00
N ALA A 59 6.26 24.06 -1.51
CA ALA A 59 5.39 25.12 -2.00
C ALA A 59 4.55 24.64 -3.20
N THR A 60 5.17 23.95 -4.16
CA THR A 60 4.47 23.37 -5.31
C THR A 60 3.43 22.35 -4.85
N GLY A 61 3.78 21.50 -3.90
CA GLY A 61 2.87 20.49 -3.35
C GLY A 61 1.65 21.11 -2.66
N LEU A 62 1.83 22.15 -1.85
CA LEU A 62 0.75 22.87 -1.19
C LEU A 62 -0.17 23.57 -2.20
N ILE A 63 0.41 24.31 -3.15
CA ILE A 63 -0.37 25.01 -4.18
C ILE A 63 -1.15 24.01 -5.03
N THR A 64 -0.51 22.97 -5.53
CA THR A 64 -1.17 21.97 -6.39
C THR A 64 -2.26 21.23 -5.60
N GLY A 65 -1.97 20.81 -4.37
CA GLY A 65 -2.93 20.08 -3.54
C GLY A 65 -4.16 20.90 -3.20
N THR A 66 -3.99 22.16 -2.79
CA THR A 66 -5.11 23.05 -2.46
C THR A 66 -5.90 23.48 -3.70
N SER A 67 -5.22 23.76 -4.82
CA SER A 67 -5.88 24.11 -6.08
C SER A 67 -6.68 22.92 -6.62
N LEU A 68 -6.14 21.72 -6.55
CA LEU A 68 -6.84 20.52 -6.98
C LEU A 68 -8.03 20.22 -6.06
N ALA A 69 -7.89 20.37 -4.75
CA ALA A 69 -8.99 20.21 -3.80
C ALA A 69 -10.12 21.24 -4.06
N ALA A 70 -9.77 22.51 -4.32
CA ALA A 70 -10.74 23.56 -4.65
C ALA A 70 -11.44 23.28 -5.99
N LEU A 71 -10.69 22.87 -7.00
CA LEU A 71 -11.22 22.48 -8.32
C LEU A 71 -12.20 21.29 -8.16
N CYS A 72 -11.82 20.34 -7.34
CA CYS A 72 -12.61 19.18 -6.99
C CYS A 72 -13.95 19.59 -6.34
N LEU A 73 -13.95 20.52 -5.44
CA LEU A 73 -15.16 21.03 -4.79
C LEU A 73 -16.06 21.81 -5.77
N TYR A 74 -15.46 22.53 -6.71
CA TYR A 74 -16.20 23.33 -7.69
C TYR A 74 -16.86 22.50 -8.79
N PHE A 75 -16.18 21.44 -9.27
CA PHE A 75 -16.69 20.53 -10.31
C PHE A 75 -17.25 19.22 -9.73
N SER A 76 -18.09 19.31 -8.68
CA SER A 76 -18.54 18.14 -7.92
C SER A 76 -19.17 17.01 -8.76
N ASP A 77 -19.83 17.34 -9.86
CA ASP A 77 -20.53 16.34 -10.70
C ASP A 77 -19.59 15.53 -11.61
N PHE A 78 -18.46 16.10 -12.02
CA PHE A 78 -17.46 15.40 -12.84
C PHE A 78 -16.46 14.61 -11.99
N ILE A 79 -16.32 14.97 -10.75
CA ILE A 79 -15.27 14.51 -9.81
C ILE A 79 -15.65 13.21 -9.11
N GLN A 80 -16.91 12.80 -9.18
CA GLN A 80 -17.26 11.46 -8.69
C GLN A 80 -16.38 10.36 -9.31
N PHE A 81 -15.89 10.54 -10.54
CA PHE A 81 -14.94 9.62 -11.17
C PHE A 81 -13.58 9.58 -10.47
N ILE A 82 -13.15 10.66 -9.82
CA ILE A 82 -11.89 10.70 -9.05
C ILE A 82 -11.99 9.83 -7.80
N ILE A 83 -13.17 9.63 -7.23
CA ILE A 83 -13.37 8.75 -6.05
C ILE A 83 -13.09 7.28 -6.41
N TYR A 84 -13.33 6.87 -7.66
CA TYR A 84 -13.02 5.53 -8.11
C TYR A 84 -11.51 5.26 -8.23
N ALA A 85 -10.72 6.29 -8.55
CA ALA A 85 -9.31 6.13 -8.89
C ALA A 85 -8.42 5.58 -7.75
N PRO A 86 -8.48 6.06 -6.49
CA PRO A 86 -7.59 5.58 -5.42
C PRO A 86 -7.72 4.08 -5.12
N PRO A 87 -8.92 3.50 -4.89
CA PRO A 87 -9.01 2.07 -4.63
C PRO A 87 -8.64 1.23 -5.86
N LEU A 88 -9.03 1.64 -7.07
CA LEU A 88 -8.63 0.96 -8.29
C LEU A 88 -7.12 0.97 -8.47
N ALA A 89 -6.47 2.12 -8.31
CA ALA A 89 -5.02 2.23 -8.39
C ALA A 89 -4.31 1.40 -7.32
N ALA A 90 -4.83 1.40 -6.09
CA ALA A 90 -4.27 0.62 -4.99
C ALA A 90 -4.36 -0.89 -5.27
N PHE A 91 -5.51 -1.39 -5.70
CA PHE A 91 -5.70 -2.82 -6.01
C PHE A 91 -4.87 -3.25 -7.22
N ALA A 92 -4.84 -2.44 -8.30
CA ALA A 92 -4.01 -2.70 -9.47
C ALA A 92 -2.51 -2.73 -9.11
N PHE A 93 -2.06 -1.76 -8.31
CA PHE A 93 -0.68 -1.68 -7.85
C PHE A 93 -0.31 -2.89 -6.99
N MET A 94 -1.16 -3.27 -6.03
CA MET A 94 -0.91 -4.44 -5.18
C MET A 94 -0.92 -5.74 -6.00
N ALA A 95 -1.89 -5.93 -6.90
CA ALA A 95 -1.93 -7.08 -7.80
C ALA A 95 -0.64 -7.17 -8.63
N TYR A 96 -0.22 -6.07 -9.27
CA TYR A 96 1.01 -5.99 -10.04
C TYR A 96 2.25 -6.27 -9.17
N PHE A 97 2.32 -5.67 -7.98
CA PHE A 97 3.45 -5.80 -7.08
C PHE A 97 3.68 -7.25 -6.63
N PHE A 98 2.61 -7.96 -6.23
CA PHE A 98 2.70 -9.38 -5.89
C PHE A 98 2.97 -10.24 -7.11
N HIS A 99 2.26 -10.01 -8.22
CA HIS A 99 2.42 -10.79 -9.46
C HIS A 99 3.84 -10.70 -10.03
N ARG A 100 4.41 -9.50 -10.09
CA ARG A 100 5.77 -9.26 -10.59
C ARG A 100 6.83 -10.12 -9.88
N THR A 101 6.63 -10.42 -8.60
CA THR A 101 7.59 -11.22 -7.82
C THR A 101 7.44 -12.72 -8.06
N LEU A 102 6.43 -13.17 -8.82
CA LEU A 102 6.22 -14.57 -9.20
C LEU A 102 6.98 -14.97 -10.47
N ASP A 103 7.67 -14.05 -11.12
CA ASP A 103 8.51 -14.33 -12.28
C ASP A 103 9.52 -15.45 -11.93
N PRO A 104 9.77 -16.41 -12.87
CA PRO A 104 10.72 -17.51 -12.66
C PRO A 104 12.14 -17.08 -12.23
N ASN A 105 12.55 -15.88 -12.68
CA ASN A 105 13.87 -15.33 -12.39
C ASN A 105 13.90 -14.46 -11.12
N SER A 106 12.79 -14.36 -10.39
CA SER A 106 12.69 -13.56 -9.17
C SER A 106 12.21 -14.39 -7.99
N GLU A 107 12.67 -14.02 -6.81
CA GLU A 107 12.20 -14.64 -5.57
C GLU A 107 10.85 -14.02 -5.18
N PRO A 108 9.80 -14.84 -4.93
CA PRO A 108 8.48 -14.36 -4.52
C PRO A 108 8.55 -13.50 -3.25
N LEU A 109 7.70 -12.47 -3.18
CA LEU A 109 7.75 -11.48 -2.10
C LEU A 109 7.70 -12.11 -0.71
N ILE A 110 6.74 -13.00 -0.48
CA ILE A 110 6.55 -13.64 0.84
C ILE A 110 7.69 -14.62 1.13
N THR A 111 8.22 -15.30 0.11
CA THR A 111 9.41 -16.15 0.24
C THR A 111 10.61 -15.35 0.70
N ARG A 112 10.83 -14.18 0.09
CA ARG A 112 11.92 -13.27 0.45
C ARG A 112 11.81 -12.76 1.89
N VAL A 113 10.60 -12.42 2.34
CA VAL A 113 10.36 -12.00 3.72
C VAL A 113 10.63 -13.16 4.69
N ALA A 114 10.12 -14.36 4.39
CA ALA A 114 10.29 -15.54 5.22
C ALA A 114 11.77 -16.01 5.29
N ARG A 115 12.52 -15.90 4.19
CA ARG A 115 13.94 -16.25 4.14
C ARG A 115 14.82 -15.33 4.98
N ARG A 116 14.42 -14.08 5.19
CA ARG A 116 15.13 -13.19 6.13
C ARG A 116 15.06 -13.66 7.57
N GLU A 117 13.94 -14.29 7.95
CA GLU A 117 13.76 -14.82 9.29
C GLU A 117 14.37 -16.20 9.44
N ASN A 118 14.37 -16.99 8.36
CA ASN A 118 14.93 -18.33 8.33
C ASN A 118 15.73 -18.54 7.04
N PRO A 119 17.04 -18.24 7.03
CA PRO A 119 17.90 -18.39 5.86
C PRO A 119 17.91 -19.82 5.28
N ASP A 120 17.85 -20.83 6.16
CA ASP A 120 17.86 -22.27 5.80
C ASP A 120 16.44 -22.80 5.63
N MET A 121 15.62 -22.08 4.86
CA MET A 121 14.22 -22.45 4.62
C MET A 121 14.09 -23.73 3.80
N PRO A 122 13.35 -24.74 4.31
CA PRO A 122 13.11 -25.99 3.58
C PRO A 122 12.27 -25.77 2.30
N PRO A 123 12.40 -26.63 1.29
CA PRO A 123 11.69 -26.51 0.00
C PRO A 123 10.17 -26.51 0.12
N ASP A 124 9.60 -27.19 1.10
CA ASP A 124 8.15 -27.25 1.36
C ASP A 124 7.61 -25.88 1.80
N VAL A 125 8.36 -25.15 2.61
CA VAL A 125 8.03 -23.79 3.05
C VAL A 125 8.19 -22.79 1.89
N GLU A 126 9.21 -22.95 1.07
CA GLU A 126 9.40 -22.13 -0.11
C GLU A 126 8.23 -22.28 -1.11
N ALA A 127 7.83 -23.52 -1.39
CA ALA A 127 6.67 -23.80 -2.25
C ALA A 127 5.38 -23.21 -1.65
N TYR A 128 5.21 -23.26 -0.33
CA TYR A 128 4.08 -22.70 0.35
C TYR A 128 4.05 -21.16 0.25
N THR A 129 5.16 -20.48 0.53
CA THR A 129 5.25 -19.01 0.47
C THR A 129 5.07 -18.47 -0.94
N ARG A 130 5.50 -19.22 -1.99
CA ARG A 130 5.22 -18.91 -3.40
C ARG A 130 3.72 -18.98 -3.69
N ARG A 131 3.03 -20.04 -3.25
CA ARG A 131 1.56 -20.16 -3.41
C ARG A 131 0.82 -19.06 -2.66
N LEU A 132 1.30 -18.69 -1.49
CA LEU A 132 0.73 -17.59 -0.71
C LEU A 132 0.91 -16.24 -1.43
N THR A 133 2.07 -16.00 -2.04
CA THR A 133 2.29 -14.81 -2.87
C THR A 133 1.31 -14.76 -4.05
N LEU A 134 1.04 -15.91 -4.68
CA LEU A 134 0.04 -16.01 -5.74
C LEU A 134 -1.38 -15.75 -5.21
N ALA A 135 -1.74 -16.29 -4.05
CA ALA A 135 -3.05 -16.06 -3.44
C ALA A 135 -3.29 -14.55 -3.16
N TRP A 136 -2.27 -13.83 -2.70
CA TRP A 136 -2.33 -12.38 -2.53
C TRP A 136 -2.48 -11.63 -3.86
N ALA A 137 -1.73 -12.01 -4.90
CA ALA A 137 -1.87 -11.44 -6.23
C ALA A 137 -3.31 -11.62 -6.76
N LEU A 138 -3.85 -12.83 -6.66
CA LEU A 138 -5.22 -13.16 -7.10
C LEU A 138 -6.28 -12.42 -6.27
N CYS A 139 -6.09 -12.27 -4.97
CA CYS A 139 -6.98 -11.51 -4.09
C CYS A 139 -7.10 -10.04 -4.56
N PHE A 140 -5.98 -9.38 -4.84
CA PHE A 140 -5.99 -8.00 -5.32
C PHE A 140 -6.48 -7.88 -6.78
N MET A 141 -6.21 -8.86 -7.64
CA MET A 141 -6.79 -8.90 -8.99
C MET A 141 -8.31 -9.05 -8.95
N LEU A 142 -8.83 -9.89 -8.05
CA LEU A 142 -10.27 -10.05 -7.83
C LEU A 142 -10.90 -8.75 -7.33
N LEU A 143 -10.29 -8.10 -6.34
CA LEU A 143 -10.76 -6.81 -5.83
C LEU A 143 -10.79 -5.74 -6.93
N PHE A 144 -9.74 -5.65 -7.73
CA PHE A 144 -9.68 -4.74 -8.88
C PHE A 144 -10.78 -5.03 -9.90
N GLY A 145 -10.95 -6.29 -10.29
CA GLY A 145 -11.99 -6.72 -11.23
C GLY A 145 -13.40 -6.45 -10.71
N LEU A 146 -13.66 -6.77 -9.44
CA LEU A 146 -14.96 -6.47 -8.81
C LEU A 146 -15.22 -4.96 -8.75
N ALA A 147 -14.22 -4.15 -8.38
CA ALA A 147 -14.37 -2.70 -8.34
C ALA A 147 -14.71 -2.11 -9.72
N LEU A 148 -14.09 -2.62 -10.80
CA LEU A 148 -14.40 -2.23 -12.18
C LEU A 148 -15.80 -2.67 -12.60
N LEU A 149 -16.19 -3.91 -12.32
CA LEU A 149 -17.49 -4.46 -12.70
C LEU A 149 -18.66 -3.78 -11.96
N LEU A 150 -18.45 -3.39 -10.72
CA LEU A 150 -19.47 -2.73 -9.90
C LEU A 150 -19.61 -1.23 -10.22
N ALA A 151 -18.59 -0.59 -10.82
CA ALA A 151 -18.61 0.84 -11.10
C ALA A 151 -19.79 1.29 -12.00
N PRO A 152 -20.12 0.60 -13.10
CA PRO A 152 -21.27 0.99 -13.95
C PRO A 152 -22.62 0.55 -13.39
N VAL A 153 -22.66 -0.35 -12.40
CA VAL A 153 -23.90 -1.00 -11.92
C VAL A 153 -24.41 -0.34 -10.66
N LEU A 154 -23.52 0.14 -9.80
CA LEU A 154 -23.85 0.69 -8.50
C LEU A 154 -23.75 2.21 -8.48
N ALA A 155 -24.69 2.86 -7.76
CA ALA A 155 -24.51 4.25 -7.38
C ALA A 155 -23.22 4.41 -6.57
N LEU A 156 -22.53 5.55 -6.70
CA LEU A 156 -21.20 5.81 -6.14
C LEU A 156 -21.11 5.49 -4.64
N ASP A 157 -22.15 5.85 -3.86
CA ASP A 157 -22.16 5.61 -2.42
C ASP A 157 -22.20 4.11 -2.09
N ASN A 158 -22.97 3.33 -2.85
CA ASN A 158 -23.04 1.88 -2.69
C ASN A 158 -21.75 1.24 -3.19
N TRP A 159 -21.23 1.68 -4.34
CA TRP A 159 -19.96 1.23 -4.87
C TRP A 159 -18.83 1.43 -3.84
N SER A 160 -18.71 2.63 -3.30
CA SER A 160 -17.69 2.98 -2.31
C SER A 160 -17.77 2.07 -1.08
N ARG A 161 -18.99 1.86 -0.52
CA ARG A 161 -19.19 0.97 0.63
C ARG A 161 -18.75 -0.47 0.33
N TRP A 162 -19.18 -1.01 -0.81
CA TRP A 162 -18.83 -2.37 -1.19
C TRP A 162 -17.35 -2.54 -1.47
N VAL A 163 -16.74 -1.65 -2.24
CA VAL A 163 -15.33 -1.75 -2.64
C VAL A 163 -14.40 -1.58 -1.43
N HIS A 164 -14.67 -0.63 -0.55
CA HIS A 164 -13.89 -0.48 0.68
C HIS A 164 -14.15 -1.65 1.64
N GLY A 165 -15.40 -2.06 1.83
CA GLY A 165 -15.74 -3.20 2.68
C GLY A 165 -15.02 -4.49 2.22
N LEU A 166 -15.13 -4.84 0.94
CA LEU A 166 -14.45 -6.00 0.37
C LEU A 166 -12.92 -5.85 0.41
N GLY A 167 -12.42 -4.62 0.22
CA GLY A 167 -10.99 -4.29 0.30
C GLY A 167 -10.37 -4.54 1.67
N TYR A 168 -11.15 -4.59 2.75
CA TYR A 168 -10.68 -5.01 4.08
C TYR A 168 -11.03 -6.46 4.37
N VAL A 169 -12.25 -6.90 4.04
CA VAL A 169 -12.72 -8.24 4.38
C VAL A 169 -11.90 -9.32 3.67
N LEU A 170 -11.67 -9.19 2.35
CA LEU A 170 -10.96 -10.23 1.60
C LEU A 170 -9.48 -10.36 2.01
N PRO A 171 -8.67 -9.28 2.05
CA PRO A 171 -7.30 -9.37 2.55
C PRO A 171 -7.23 -9.78 4.02
N GLY A 172 -8.14 -9.29 4.86
CA GLY A 172 -8.22 -9.66 6.27
C GLY A 172 -8.53 -11.14 6.47
N THR A 173 -9.47 -11.69 5.71
CA THR A 173 -9.81 -13.12 5.73
C THR A 173 -8.66 -13.97 5.22
N LEU A 174 -7.99 -13.55 4.15
CA LEU A 174 -6.82 -14.24 3.62
C LEU A 174 -5.69 -14.25 4.65
N PHE A 175 -5.43 -13.12 5.30
CA PHE A 175 -4.41 -13.00 6.34
C PHE A 175 -4.72 -13.88 7.56
N LEU A 176 -5.96 -13.84 8.05
CA LEU A 176 -6.40 -14.65 9.18
C LEU A 176 -6.38 -16.13 8.83
N GLY A 177 -6.87 -16.51 7.66
CA GLY A 177 -6.84 -17.89 7.17
C GLY A 177 -5.42 -18.42 7.03
N GLU A 178 -4.51 -17.59 6.54
CA GLU A 178 -3.07 -17.92 6.46
C GLU A 178 -2.46 -18.12 7.84
N TYR A 179 -2.74 -17.22 8.78
CA TYR A 179 -2.27 -17.31 10.14
C TYR A 179 -2.73 -18.62 10.81
N VAL A 180 -4.02 -18.95 10.68
CA VAL A 180 -4.60 -20.20 11.22
C VAL A 180 -3.98 -21.42 10.53
N TYR A 181 -3.90 -21.42 9.18
CA TYR A 181 -3.31 -22.51 8.41
C TYR A 181 -1.86 -22.77 8.80
N ARG A 182 -1.05 -21.71 8.96
CA ARG A 182 0.36 -21.82 9.37
C ARG A 182 0.50 -22.43 10.76
N HIS A 183 -0.38 -22.05 11.69
CA HIS A 183 -0.38 -22.58 13.04
C HIS A 183 -0.60 -24.10 13.06
N PHE A 184 -1.52 -24.62 12.24
CA PHE A 184 -1.78 -26.05 12.15
C PHE A 184 -0.74 -26.81 11.32
N ARG A 185 -0.23 -26.21 10.24
CA ARG A 185 0.68 -26.89 9.30
C ARG A 185 2.12 -26.94 9.77
N PHE A 186 2.54 -25.95 10.55
CA PHE A 186 3.92 -25.80 11.03
C PHE A 186 3.99 -25.51 12.54
N PRO A 187 3.46 -26.40 13.40
CA PRO A 187 3.32 -26.14 14.85
C PRO A 187 4.66 -25.96 15.57
N ASN A 188 5.72 -26.57 15.07
CA ASN A 188 7.05 -26.60 15.72
C ASN A 188 7.98 -25.47 15.24
N ARG A 189 7.47 -24.48 14.50
CA ARG A 189 8.30 -23.36 14.00
C ARG A 189 7.97 -22.06 14.73
N PRO A 190 8.98 -21.25 15.05
CA PRO A 190 8.72 -19.92 15.61
C PRO A 190 7.91 -19.07 14.63
N HIS A 191 6.77 -18.60 15.09
CA HIS A 191 5.95 -17.66 14.31
C HIS A 191 6.41 -16.25 14.61
N SER A 192 6.79 -15.51 13.56
CA SER A 192 7.18 -14.12 13.70
C SER A 192 6.03 -13.29 14.29
N SER A 193 6.35 -12.45 15.24
CA SER A 193 5.38 -11.47 15.72
C SER A 193 5.03 -10.46 14.63
N LEU A 194 3.79 -9.94 14.62
CA LEU A 194 3.33 -8.94 13.65
C LEU A 194 4.28 -7.74 13.48
N PRO A 195 4.89 -7.16 14.54
CA PRO A 195 5.84 -6.07 14.39
C PRO A 195 7.09 -6.45 13.58
N VAL A 196 7.61 -7.66 13.78
CA VAL A 196 8.78 -8.19 13.05
C VAL A 196 8.42 -8.41 11.58
N LEU A 197 7.25 -8.95 11.29
CA LEU A 197 6.75 -9.13 9.92
C LEU A 197 6.64 -7.78 9.19
N ILE A 198 6.04 -6.76 9.82
CA ILE A 198 5.93 -5.42 9.24
C ILE A 198 7.32 -4.82 8.98
N ALA A 199 8.25 -4.93 9.94
CA ALA A 199 9.60 -4.42 9.77
C ALA A 199 10.32 -5.09 8.58
N ASN A 200 10.16 -6.40 8.40
CA ASN A 200 10.72 -7.16 7.30
C ASN A 200 10.11 -6.79 5.94
N ILE A 201 8.80 -6.59 5.87
CA ILE A 201 8.11 -6.11 4.65
C ILE A 201 8.66 -4.73 4.24
N VAL A 202 8.76 -3.80 5.18
CA VAL A 202 9.31 -2.46 4.93
C VAL A 202 10.76 -2.52 4.45
N ALA A 203 11.58 -3.39 5.06
CA ALA A 203 12.97 -3.56 4.68
C ALA A 203 13.12 -4.13 3.25
N VAL A 204 12.34 -5.17 2.90
CA VAL A 204 12.32 -5.76 1.55
C VAL A 204 11.84 -4.75 0.51
N SER A 205 10.81 -3.97 0.82
CA SER A 205 10.29 -2.94 -0.08
C SER A 205 11.32 -1.83 -0.35
N LYS A 206 12.07 -1.42 0.67
CA LYS A 206 13.17 -0.44 0.52
C LYS A 206 14.32 -0.96 -0.35
N GLU A 207 14.65 -2.25 -0.24
CA GLU A 207 15.68 -2.86 -1.10
C GLU A 207 15.24 -2.98 -2.55
N ALA A 208 13.97 -3.35 -2.78
CA ALA A 208 13.39 -3.41 -4.12
C ALA A 208 13.33 -2.04 -4.81
N ALA A 209 13.23 -0.97 -4.05
CA ALA A 209 13.20 0.42 -4.55
C ALA A 209 14.59 1.02 -4.81
N ARG A 210 15.69 0.36 -4.43
CA ARG A 210 17.06 0.85 -4.71
C ARG A 210 17.42 0.64 -6.18
N PRO A 211 17.96 1.67 -6.88
CA PRO A 211 18.45 1.53 -8.25
C PRO A 211 19.51 0.46 -8.36
N SER A 212 19.50 -0.30 -9.46
CA SER A 212 20.40 -1.44 -9.72
C SER A 212 21.91 -1.10 -9.71
N ALA A 213 22.28 0.16 -9.88
CA ALA A 213 23.68 0.61 -9.83
C ALA A 213 24.38 0.37 -8.48
N THR A 214 23.62 0.35 -7.37
CA THR A 214 24.18 0.11 -6.02
C THR A 214 24.28 -1.38 -5.69
N ARG A 215 23.64 -2.24 -6.48
CA ARG A 215 23.62 -3.69 -6.26
C ARG A 215 24.92 -4.37 -6.71
N ASN A 216 25.55 -3.83 -7.76
CA ASN A 216 26.79 -4.39 -8.32
C ASN A 216 28.06 -3.97 -7.57
N ALA A 217 28.01 -2.94 -6.75
CA ALA A 217 29.18 -2.47 -5.99
C ALA A 217 29.54 -3.33 -4.77
N LYS A 218 28.67 -4.27 -4.36
CA LYS A 218 28.89 -5.13 -3.18
C LYS A 218 29.36 -6.56 -3.53
N THR A 219 29.54 -6.88 -4.81
CA THR A 219 29.93 -8.23 -5.29
C THR A 219 31.31 -8.29 -5.93
N ILE A 220 32.18 -7.35 -5.62
CA ILE A 220 33.61 -7.46 -6.02
C ILE A 220 34.41 -7.77 -4.75
N PRO A 221 35.08 -8.96 -4.70
CA PRO A 221 35.88 -9.37 -3.56
C PRO A 221 37.15 -8.53 -3.41
#